data_354698985a019b732739f22734672b00
#
_entry.id   354698985a019b732739f22734672b00
#
_cell.length_a   1.000
_cell.length_b   1.000
_cell.length_c   1.000
_cell.angle_alpha   90.00
_cell.angle_beta   90.00
_cell.angle_gamma   90.00
#
_symmetry.space_group_name_H-M   'P 1'
#
loop_
_entity.id
_entity.type
_entity.pdbx_description
1 polymer ?
#
loop_
_entity_poly.entity_id
_entity_poly.type
_entity_poly.pdbx_seq_one_letter_code
_entity_poly.pdbx_strand_id
1 'polypeptide(L)' 'MYVDNNLVQRMKETYPPGTRIELDHMGDDPRPIPPGTKGTVRIVDDISTVHCNFDNGRSLGLVPGEDAFHSITDCGKGE' A
#
# COMPACT_ATOMS: atom_id res chain seq x y z
N MET A 1 19.13 0.13 11.93
CA MET A 1 17.67 0.12 11.93
C MET A 1 17.17 -1.29 12.18
N TYR A 2 16.22 -1.40 13.07
CA TYR A 2 15.63 -2.71 13.38
C TYR A 2 14.46 -2.99 12.44
N VAL A 3 14.44 -4.17 11.83
CA VAL A 3 13.34 -4.61 11.00
C VAL A 3 12.71 -5.84 11.65
N ASP A 4 11.41 -5.77 11.89
CA ASP A 4 10.67 -6.86 12.49
C ASP A 4 10.23 -7.83 11.40
N ASN A 5 10.87 -8.99 11.35
CA ASN A 5 10.56 -10.00 10.33
C ASN A 5 9.11 -10.48 10.45
N ASN A 6 8.56 -10.50 11.67
CA ASN A 6 7.16 -10.89 11.85
C ASN A 6 6.23 -9.85 11.22
N LEU A 7 6.57 -8.58 11.33
CA LEU A 7 5.77 -7.52 10.70
C LEU A 7 5.86 -7.62 9.18
N VAL A 8 7.07 -7.83 8.65
CA VAL A 8 7.25 -7.98 7.21
C VAL A 8 6.41 -9.14 6.69
N GLN A 9 6.47 -10.29 7.37
CA GLN A 9 5.73 -11.47 6.96
C GLN A 9 4.23 -11.21 7.00
N ARG A 10 3.76 -10.55 8.06
CA ARG A 10 2.34 -10.22 8.21
C ARG A 10 1.88 -9.26 7.11
N MET A 11 2.72 -8.27 6.77
CA MET A 11 2.38 -7.34 5.71
C MET A 11 2.28 -8.06 4.36
N LYS A 12 3.19 -8.98 4.10
CA LYS A 12 3.16 -9.75 2.84
C LYS A 12 1.92 -10.61 2.75
N GLU A 13 1.44 -11.12 3.88
CA GLU A 13 0.22 -11.94 3.91
C GLU A 13 -1.03 -11.10 3.80
N THR A 14 -1.01 -9.91 4.40
CA THR A 14 -2.16 -9.00 4.38
C THR A 14 -2.31 -8.31 3.03
N TYR A 15 -1.19 -8.00 2.40
CA TYR A 15 -1.17 -7.25 1.14
C TYR A 15 -0.40 -8.00 0.07
N PRO A 16 -0.88 -9.17 -0.35
CA PRO A 16 -0.21 -9.90 -1.44
C PRO A 16 -0.34 -9.12 -2.75
N PRO A 17 0.54 -9.39 -3.71
CA PRO A 17 0.48 -8.71 -5.01
C PRO A 17 -0.93 -8.84 -5.61
N GLY A 18 -1.45 -7.73 -6.13
CA GLY A 18 -2.78 -7.68 -6.69
C GLY A 18 -3.85 -7.19 -5.73
N THR A 19 -3.51 -6.99 -4.44
CA THR A 19 -4.46 -6.47 -3.46
C THR A 19 -4.82 -5.04 -3.82
N ARG A 20 -6.12 -4.74 -3.80
CA ARG A 20 -6.58 -3.37 -4.01
C ARG A 20 -6.60 -2.63 -2.67
N ILE A 21 -6.14 -1.41 -2.70
CA ILE A 21 -6.11 -0.57 -1.50
C ILE A 21 -6.65 0.81 -1.84
N GLU A 22 -7.03 1.52 -0.79
CA GLU A 22 -7.40 2.93 -0.90
C GLU A 22 -6.54 3.71 0.07
N LEU A 23 -5.97 4.81 -0.42
CA LEU A 23 -5.13 5.67 0.39
C LEU A 23 -5.99 6.58 1.25
N ASP A 24 -5.77 6.56 2.56
CA ASP A 24 -6.50 7.43 3.49
C ASP A 24 -5.74 8.72 3.72
N HIS A 25 -4.43 8.62 3.90
CA HIS A 25 -3.59 9.77 4.20
C HIS A 25 -2.15 9.42 3.86
N MET A 26 -1.49 10.31 3.16
CA MET A 26 -0.07 10.14 2.88
C MET A 26 0.74 10.99 3.85
N GLY A 27 1.88 10.46 4.26
CA GLY A 27 2.76 11.20 5.14
C GLY A 27 3.43 12.37 4.45
N ASP A 28 4.56 12.79 5.00
CA ASP A 28 5.26 13.97 4.55
C ASP A 28 5.90 13.73 3.19
N ASP A 29 5.24 14.16 2.14
CA ASP A 29 5.69 13.96 0.77
C ASP A 29 5.48 15.28 0.01
N PRO A 30 6.48 15.74 -0.75
CA PRO A 30 6.35 16.99 -1.51
C PRO A 30 5.20 16.95 -2.53
N ARG A 31 4.85 15.76 -3.01
CA ARG A 31 3.79 15.60 -4.01
C ARG A 31 2.87 14.46 -3.60
N PRO A 32 2.11 14.65 -2.53
CA PRO A 32 1.30 13.56 -2.02
C PRO A 32 0.19 13.16 -2.97
N ILE A 33 -0.15 11.88 -2.91
CA ILE A 33 -1.30 11.36 -3.64
C ILE A 33 -2.54 11.75 -2.85
N PRO A 34 -3.59 12.25 -3.50
CA PRO A 34 -4.79 12.68 -2.78
C PRO A 34 -5.46 11.53 -2.03
N PRO A 35 -6.01 11.80 -0.84
CA PRO A 35 -6.77 10.77 -0.13
C PRO A 35 -7.92 10.25 -0.98
N GLY A 36 -8.21 8.97 -0.83
CA GLY A 36 -9.25 8.31 -1.61
C GLY A 36 -8.77 7.74 -2.93
N THR A 37 -7.51 7.95 -3.28
CA THR A 37 -6.95 7.36 -4.50
C THR A 37 -6.77 5.87 -4.29
N LYS A 38 -7.20 5.07 -5.25
CA LYS A 38 -7.09 3.63 -5.19
C LYS A 38 -5.86 3.15 -5.93
N GLY A 39 -5.35 2.01 -5.50
CA GLY A 39 -4.18 1.44 -6.12
C GLY A 39 -4.13 -0.07 -5.97
N THR A 40 -3.13 -0.66 -6.59
CA THR A 40 -2.92 -2.11 -6.55
C THR A 40 -1.53 -2.39 -6.00
N VAL A 41 -1.46 -3.26 -5.00
CA VAL A 41 -0.19 -3.66 -4.42
C VAL A 41 0.61 -4.46 -5.44
N ARG A 42 1.87 -4.08 -5.60
CA ARG A 42 2.81 -4.85 -6.43
C ARG A 42 3.57 -5.84 -5.59
N ILE A 43 4.12 -5.39 -4.47
CA ILE A 43 4.93 -6.23 -3.59
C ILE A 43 5.14 -5.49 -2.26
N VAL A 44 5.33 -6.27 -1.20
CA VAL A 44 5.82 -5.75 0.08
C VAL A 44 7.27 -6.16 0.18
N ASP A 45 8.16 -5.20 0.41
CA ASP A 45 9.59 -5.51 0.46
C ASP A 45 10.04 -5.89 1.89
N ASP A 46 11.34 -6.12 2.05
CA ASP A 46 11.88 -6.65 3.29
C ASP A 46 11.87 -5.65 4.44
N ILE A 47 11.58 -4.39 4.17
CA ILE A 47 11.45 -3.37 5.22
C ILE A 47 10.00 -2.93 5.39
N SER A 48 9.06 -3.76 4.96
CA SER A 48 7.61 -3.56 5.11
C SER A 48 7.07 -2.39 4.30
N THR A 49 7.77 -1.94 3.29
CA THR A 49 7.23 -0.92 2.39
C THR A 49 6.31 -1.59 1.37
N VAL A 50 5.09 -1.09 1.28
CA VAL A 50 4.08 -1.64 0.38
C VAL A 50 4.14 -0.87 -0.93
N HIS A 51 4.70 -1.50 -1.96
CA HIS A 51 4.85 -0.85 -3.26
C HIS A 51 3.56 -1.00 -4.05
N CYS A 52 2.99 0.13 -4.45
CA CYS A 52 1.70 0.16 -5.11
C CYS A 52 1.76 0.93 -6.41
N ASN A 53 0.94 0.49 -7.36
CA ASN A 53 0.64 1.28 -8.55
C ASN A 53 -0.74 1.88 -8.33
N PHE A 54 -0.80 3.21 -8.33
CA PHE A 54 -2.06 3.91 -8.12
C PHE A 54 -2.79 4.14 -9.45
N ASP A 55 -4.11 4.21 -9.38
CA ASP A 55 -4.93 4.33 -10.58
C ASP A 55 -4.72 5.66 -11.31
N ASN A 56 -4.13 6.64 -10.63
CA ASN A 56 -3.81 7.93 -11.25
C ASN A 56 -2.50 7.89 -12.05
N GLY A 57 -1.89 6.71 -12.21
CA GLY A 57 -0.66 6.55 -12.96
C GLY A 57 0.61 6.67 -12.15
N ARG A 58 0.50 6.92 -10.86
CA ARG A 58 1.68 7.02 -10.00
C ARG A 58 2.00 5.71 -9.33
N SER A 59 3.27 5.53 -9.01
CA SER A 59 3.76 4.35 -8.29
C SER A 59 4.57 4.83 -7.11
N LEU A 60 4.18 4.41 -5.91
CA LEU A 60 4.86 4.81 -4.69
C LEU A 60 4.90 3.65 -3.71
N GLY A 61 5.86 3.73 -2.78
CA GLY A 61 5.90 2.82 -1.64
C GLY A 61 5.22 3.46 -0.45
N LEU A 62 4.35 2.71 0.20
CA LEU A 62 3.65 3.18 1.40
C LEU A 62 4.31 2.56 2.62
N VAL A 63 4.61 3.38 3.62
CA VAL A 63 5.27 2.95 4.84
C VAL A 63 4.23 2.86 5.95
N PRO A 64 3.98 1.64 6.48
CA PRO A 64 3.02 1.50 7.59
C PRO A 64 3.45 2.39 8.76
N GLY A 65 2.50 3.12 9.31
CA GLY A 65 2.76 4.04 10.40
C GLY A 65 2.98 5.47 9.97
N GLU A 66 3.44 5.70 8.73
CA GLU A 66 3.59 7.05 8.19
C GLU A 66 2.48 7.36 7.19
N ASP A 67 2.09 6.36 6.43
CA ASP A 67 1.04 6.51 5.44
C ASP A 67 -0.14 5.65 5.86
N ALA A 68 -1.34 6.21 5.82
CA ALA A 68 -2.54 5.48 6.19
C ALA A 68 -3.26 5.00 4.94
N PHE A 69 -3.53 3.71 4.90
CA PHE A 69 -4.24 3.08 3.78
C PHE A 69 -4.92 1.82 4.29
N HIS A 70 -5.85 1.30 3.51
CA HIS A 70 -6.53 0.07 3.87
C HIS A 70 -6.85 -0.73 2.62
N SER A 71 -6.97 -2.03 2.79
CA SER A 71 -7.37 -2.89 1.68
C SER A 71 -8.85 -2.73 1.44
N ILE A 72 -9.24 -2.81 0.17
CA ILE A 72 -10.64 -2.70 -0.22
C ILE A 72 -11.00 -3.89 -1.09
N THR A 73 -12.29 -4.18 -1.11
CA THR A 73 -12.81 -5.19 -2.03
C THR A 73 -13.31 -4.46 -3.26
N ASP A 74 -12.52 -4.49 -4.30
CA ASP A 74 -12.90 -3.87 -5.56
C ASP A 74 -13.55 -4.95 -6.40
N CYS A 75 -14.84 -5.02 -6.31
CA CYS A 75 -15.61 -6.10 -6.93
C CYS A 75 -15.83 -5.85 -8.39
N GLY A 76 -14.98 -5.19 -8.97
CA GLY A 76 -15.08 -5.13 -10.39
C GLY A 76 -15.16 -6.51 -10.99
N LYS A 77 -15.10 -7.05 -9.89
CA LYS A 77 -14.98 -8.06 -10.09
C LYS A 77 -15.36 -8.95 -9.82
N GLY A 78 -15.54 -9.04 -9.73
CA GLY A 78 -15.80 -9.83 -9.44
C GLY A 78 -15.93 -10.33 -9.35
N GLU A 79 -15.91 -10.24 -9.23
CA GLU A 79 -16.02 -10.80 -9.15
C GLU A 79 -16.22 -11.06 -9.22
#